data_d9b914704607d24b5a8001b63e1c9c09
#
_entry.id   d9b914704607d24b5a8001b63e1c9c09
#
_cell.length_a   1.000
_cell.length_b   1.000
_cell.length_c   1.000
_cell.angle_alpha   90.00
_cell.angle_beta   90.00
_cell.angle_gamma   90.00
#
_symmetry.space_group_name_H-M   'P 1'
#
loop_
_entity.id
_entity.type
_entity.pdbx_description
1 polymer ?
#
loop_
_entity_poly.entity_id
_entity_poly.type
_entity_poly.pdbx_seq_one_letter_code
_entity_poly.pdbx_strand_id
1 'polypeptide(L)'
;MQSPPDPANSSMHSQDPHPPRRQGRMNSKDITPVLKGWDYEPGTINVRKITGTDGRPKLQMRLDLGLLQMEMSGRPDGTTPHGCESLLDYYEARLDEHRRINGTDLGFHLTPEQCQSLREEAVMYYHRYISLFVLEEYSGVVRDTARNLRLLDLCSQFAEEEHDRLVLEQYRPYLIMMNVRARASIAYKNKQYAKALEAIQEG
;
A
#
# COMPACT_ATOMS: atom_id res chain seq x y z
N MET A 1 -66.87 18.65 68.71
CA MET A 1 -65.96 17.47 68.61
C MET A 1 -65.52 17.30 67.16
N GLN A 2 -64.32 17.77 66.90
CA GLN A 2 -63.77 17.78 65.56
C GLN A 2 -62.87 16.58 65.41
N SER A 3 -63.09 15.85 64.31
CA SER A 3 -62.20 14.76 63.93
C SER A 3 -60.93 15.30 63.29
N PRO A 4 -59.77 14.62 63.44
CA PRO A 4 -58.48 15.07 62.80
C PRO A 4 -58.37 14.74 61.34
N PRO A 5 -57.56 15.45 60.53
CA PRO A 5 -57.40 15.23 59.12
C PRO A 5 -56.41 14.11 58.83
N ASP A 6 -56.66 13.40 57.72
CA ASP A 6 -55.81 12.36 57.15
C ASP A 6 -54.48 12.87 56.63
N PRO A 7 -53.38 12.08 56.75
CA PRO A 7 -52.07 12.44 56.16
C PRO A 7 -52.01 12.16 54.65
N ALA A 8 -51.60 13.19 53.92
CA ALA A 8 -51.40 13.18 52.50
C ALA A 8 -50.36 12.15 52.04
N ASN A 9 -50.75 11.33 51.10
CA ASN A 9 -49.93 10.34 50.41
C ASN A 9 -48.97 11.03 49.45
N SER A 10 -47.66 11.11 49.83
CA SER A 10 -46.57 11.62 49.00
C SER A 10 -45.95 10.48 48.19
N SER A 11 -46.47 10.21 47.02
CA SER A 11 -45.88 9.29 46.06
C SER A 11 -44.67 9.97 45.38
N MET A 12 -43.48 9.70 45.90
CA MET A 12 -42.25 9.98 45.23
C MET A 12 -42.11 9.07 43.99
N HIS A 13 -42.27 9.65 42.79
CA HIS A 13 -41.87 9.01 41.55
C HIS A 13 -40.34 8.98 41.51
N SER A 14 -39.78 7.80 41.78
CA SER A 14 -38.41 7.47 41.48
C SER A 14 -38.27 7.37 39.97
N GLN A 15 -37.63 8.35 39.34
CA GLN A 15 -37.18 8.25 37.95
C GLN A 15 -35.97 7.32 37.93
N ASP A 16 -36.17 6.10 37.49
CA ASP A 16 -35.06 5.20 37.14
C ASP A 16 -34.18 5.84 36.06
N PRO A 17 -32.85 5.93 36.27
CA PRO A 17 -31.96 6.39 35.23
C PRO A 17 -31.99 5.39 34.09
N HIS A 18 -32.47 5.81 32.91
CA HIS A 18 -32.35 5.04 31.69
C HIS A 18 -30.89 4.62 31.45
N PRO A 19 -30.62 3.31 31.24
CA PRO A 19 -29.27 2.89 30.92
C PRO A 19 -28.80 3.62 29.64
N PRO A 20 -27.53 4.00 29.57
CA PRO A 20 -27.02 4.70 28.38
C PRO A 20 -27.32 3.85 27.15
N ARG A 21 -27.96 4.46 26.14
CA ARG A 21 -28.19 3.83 24.84
C ARG A 21 -26.84 3.31 24.37
N ARG A 22 -26.69 1.99 24.29
CA ARG A 22 -25.56 1.34 23.61
C ARG A 22 -25.49 1.95 22.22
N GLN A 23 -24.47 2.78 21.98
CA GLN A 23 -24.14 3.23 20.63
C GLN A 23 -24.06 1.96 19.79
N GLY A 24 -24.91 1.84 18.78
CA GLY A 24 -24.98 0.68 17.91
C GLY A 24 -23.58 0.38 17.42
N ARG A 25 -23.16 -0.87 17.58
CA ARG A 25 -21.91 -1.39 17.04
C ARG A 25 -21.91 -1.07 15.56
N MET A 26 -21.21 0.00 15.13
CA MET A 26 -21.09 0.34 13.72
C MET A 26 -20.68 -0.94 12.99
N ASN A 27 -21.41 -1.30 11.94
CA ASN A 27 -21.05 -2.44 11.11
C ASN A 27 -19.64 -2.17 10.58
N SER A 28 -18.64 -2.90 11.10
CA SER A 28 -17.21 -2.67 10.80
C SER A 28 -16.86 -2.90 9.32
N LYS A 29 -17.80 -3.41 8.53
CA LYS A 29 -17.65 -3.66 7.09
C LYS A 29 -18.09 -2.47 6.22
N ASP A 30 -18.85 -1.52 6.77
CA ASP A 30 -19.25 -0.31 6.04
C ASP A 30 -18.10 0.70 6.05
N ILE A 31 -17.62 1.08 4.85
CA ILE A 31 -16.52 2.03 4.67
C ILE A 31 -16.98 3.49 4.63
N THR A 32 -18.30 3.77 4.61
CA THR A 32 -18.84 5.14 4.57
C THR A 32 -18.24 6.05 5.66
N PRO A 33 -18.12 5.60 6.93
CA PRO A 33 -17.51 6.43 7.97
C PRO A 33 -16.04 6.72 7.73
N VAL A 34 -15.31 5.82 7.05
CA VAL A 34 -13.88 5.97 6.73
C VAL A 34 -13.68 7.02 5.64
N LEU A 35 -14.64 7.13 4.72
CA LEU A 35 -14.60 8.08 3.58
C LEU A 35 -15.16 9.46 3.94
N LYS A 36 -15.91 9.57 5.03
CA LYS A 36 -16.54 10.84 5.43
C LYS A 36 -15.49 11.96 5.61
N GLY A 37 -15.67 13.06 4.88
CA GLY A 37 -14.75 14.20 4.93
C GLY A 37 -13.44 13.98 4.17
N TRP A 38 -13.40 12.93 3.34
CA TRP A 38 -12.27 12.65 2.46
C TRP A 38 -12.78 12.41 1.04
N ASP A 39 -13.09 13.51 0.37
CA ASP A 39 -13.72 13.50 -0.94
C ASP A 39 -12.74 13.03 -2.03
N TYR A 40 -13.29 12.36 -3.03
CA TYR A 40 -12.55 11.98 -4.23
C TYR A 40 -12.52 13.15 -5.21
N GLU A 41 -11.33 13.49 -5.72
CA GLU A 41 -11.14 14.47 -6.77
C GLU A 41 -10.53 13.79 -8.01
N PRO A 42 -11.25 13.76 -9.15
CA PRO A 42 -10.72 13.21 -10.39
C PRO A 42 -9.41 13.88 -10.81
N GLY A 43 -8.43 13.07 -11.23
CA GLY A 43 -7.12 13.56 -11.69
C GLY A 43 -6.14 13.92 -10.58
N THR A 44 -6.51 13.78 -9.31
CA THR A 44 -5.61 13.97 -8.16
C THR A 44 -5.28 12.66 -7.49
N ILE A 45 -4.04 12.55 -6.95
CA ILE A 45 -3.64 11.42 -6.10
C ILE A 45 -3.85 11.86 -4.65
N ASN A 46 -4.99 11.47 -4.08
CA ASN A 46 -5.37 11.84 -2.72
C ASN A 46 -5.03 10.68 -1.76
N VAL A 47 -4.04 10.89 -0.90
CA VAL A 47 -3.48 9.88 -0.01
C VAL A 47 -3.35 10.38 1.42
N ARG A 48 -3.41 9.45 2.36
CA ARG A 48 -3.13 9.72 3.77
C ARG A 48 -2.40 8.56 4.42
N LYS A 49 -1.68 8.88 5.50
CA LYS A 49 -1.05 7.90 6.39
C LYS A 49 -1.93 7.74 7.63
N ILE A 50 -2.18 6.52 8.02
CA ILE A 50 -2.98 6.19 9.21
C ILE A 50 -2.20 5.21 10.10
N THR A 51 -2.65 5.06 11.33
CA THR A 51 -2.22 3.95 12.19
C THR A 51 -3.25 2.84 12.11
N GLY A 52 -2.83 1.64 11.72
CA GLY A 52 -3.67 0.46 11.65
C GLY A 52 -4.09 -0.04 13.05
N THR A 53 -5.03 -0.96 13.10
CA THR A 53 -5.47 -1.61 14.36
C THR A 53 -4.37 -2.46 14.99
N ASP A 54 -3.36 -2.85 14.21
CA ASP A 54 -2.14 -3.54 14.63
C ASP A 54 -1.04 -2.58 15.15
N GLY A 55 -1.34 -1.28 15.24
CA GLY A 55 -0.40 -0.23 15.66
C GLY A 55 0.61 0.18 14.60
N ARG A 56 0.63 -0.45 13.42
CA ARG A 56 1.58 -0.14 12.34
C ARG A 56 1.05 0.96 11.43
N PRO A 57 1.93 1.81 10.86
CA PRO A 57 1.52 2.80 9.89
C PRO A 57 1.10 2.11 8.58
N LYS A 58 0.01 2.60 7.99
CA LYS A 58 -0.52 2.15 6.70
C LYS A 58 -0.81 3.35 5.81
N LEU A 59 -0.81 3.10 4.51
CA LEU A 59 -1.21 4.08 3.49
C LEU A 59 -2.66 3.83 3.10
N GLN A 60 -3.39 4.92 2.86
CA GLN A 60 -4.68 4.87 2.19
C GLN A 60 -4.65 5.81 0.99
N MET A 61 -5.09 5.31 -0.16
CA MET A 61 -5.29 6.08 -1.39
C MET A 61 -6.78 6.14 -1.68
N ARG A 62 -7.32 7.33 -1.89
CA ARG A 62 -8.74 7.53 -2.23
C ARG A 62 -8.98 7.18 -3.70
N LEU A 63 -9.98 6.37 -3.93
CA LEU A 63 -10.53 6.05 -5.24
C LEU A 63 -11.97 6.59 -5.32
N ASP A 64 -12.55 6.69 -6.52
CA ASP A 64 -13.92 7.16 -6.73
C ASP A 64 -14.97 6.41 -5.89
N LEU A 65 -14.93 5.08 -5.89
CA LEU A 65 -15.88 4.23 -5.16
C LEU A 65 -15.37 3.72 -3.80
N GLY A 66 -14.12 4.06 -3.41
CA GLY A 66 -13.56 3.49 -2.19
C GLY A 66 -12.15 3.97 -1.89
N LEU A 67 -11.33 3.06 -1.39
CA LEU A 67 -9.93 3.31 -1.09
C LEU A 67 -9.09 2.04 -1.29
N LEU A 68 -7.81 2.23 -1.58
CA LEU A 68 -6.78 1.21 -1.38
C LEU A 68 -6.15 1.43 -0.01
N GLN A 69 -5.93 0.34 0.74
CA GLN A 69 -5.13 0.36 1.95
C GLN A 69 -3.91 -0.53 1.76
N MET A 70 -2.73 -0.01 2.08
CA MET A 70 -1.45 -0.68 1.80
C MET A 70 -0.54 -0.64 3.02
N GLU A 71 0.28 -1.68 3.18
CA GLU A 71 1.38 -1.69 4.13
C GLU A 71 2.49 -0.73 3.68
N MET A 72 3.21 -0.12 4.64
CA MET A 72 4.33 0.79 4.37
C MET A 72 5.59 0.05 3.91
N SER A 73 5.74 -1.24 4.27
CA SER A 73 6.88 -2.11 3.97
C SER A 73 6.40 -3.51 3.64
N GLY A 74 7.29 -4.35 3.11
CA GLY A 74 6.91 -5.67 2.61
C GLY A 74 6.02 -5.56 1.38
N ARG A 75 5.22 -6.59 1.12
CA ARG A 75 4.23 -6.55 0.03
C ARG A 75 3.07 -5.61 0.41
N PRO A 76 2.57 -4.79 -0.52
CA PRO A 76 1.56 -3.77 -0.20
C PRO A 76 0.26 -4.30 0.40
N ASP A 77 -0.15 -5.52 0.06
CA ASP A 77 -1.32 -6.20 0.62
C ASP A 77 -1.06 -6.91 1.97
N GLY A 78 0.20 -6.89 2.44
CA GLY A 78 0.62 -7.52 3.70
C GLY A 78 0.73 -9.04 3.65
N THR A 79 0.59 -9.67 2.48
CA THR A 79 0.77 -11.12 2.35
C THR A 79 2.23 -11.51 2.09
N THR A 80 2.57 -12.77 2.33
CA THR A 80 3.90 -13.35 2.12
C THR A 80 3.78 -14.57 1.21
N PRO A 81 3.73 -14.40 -0.13
CA PRO A 81 3.57 -15.50 -1.06
C PRO A 81 4.74 -16.48 -0.94
N HIS A 82 4.43 -17.76 -0.85
CA HIS A 82 5.41 -18.84 -0.68
C HIS A 82 6.39 -18.63 0.50
N GLY A 83 6.01 -17.85 1.51
CA GLY A 83 6.87 -17.48 2.65
C GLY A 83 7.93 -16.42 2.35
N CYS A 84 7.93 -15.83 1.16
CA CYS A 84 8.80 -14.74 0.75
C CYS A 84 8.13 -13.38 0.94
N GLU A 85 8.91 -12.29 0.95
CA GLU A 85 8.36 -10.93 1.07
C GLU A 85 7.49 -10.58 -0.14
N SER A 86 7.85 -11.05 -1.34
CA SER A 86 7.10 -10.83 -2.58
C SER A 86 7.23 -12.01 -3.54
N LEU A 87 6.42 -12.04 -4.61
CA LEU A 87 6.59 -13.01 -5.70
C LEU A 87 7.91 -12.79 -6.44
N LEU A 88 8.36 -11.53 -6.58
CA LEU A 88 9.67 -11.27 -7.17
C LEU A 88 10.77 -11.96 -6.38
N ASP A 89 10.82 -11.77 -5.06
CA ASP A 89 11.84 -12.38 -4.20
C ASP A 89 11.77 -13.92 -4.26
N TYR A 90 10.57 -14.48 -4.37
CA TYR A 90 10.39 -15.92 -4.57
C TYR A 90 11.00 -16.41 -5.89
N TYR A 91 10.74 -15.73 -7.02
CA TYR A 91 11.26 -16.16 -8.30
C TYR A 91 12.75 -15.87 -8.46
N GLU A 92 13.27 -14.78 -7.88
CA GLU A 92 14.71 -14.53 -7.80
C GLU A 92 15.43 -15.65 -7.01
N ALA A 93 14.88 -16.06 -5.87
CA ALA A 93 15.42 -17.18 -5.09
C ALA A 93 15.38 -18.51 -5.86
N ARG A 94 14.33 -18.74 -6.66
CA ARG A 94 14.26 -19.92 -7.55
C ARG A 94 15.30 -19.87 -8.67
N LEU A 95 15.55 -18.71 -9.25
CA LEU A 95 16.59 -18.50 -10.26
C LEU A 95 17.97 -18.76 -9.66
N ASP A 96 18.23 -18.23 -8.47
CA ASP A 96 19.52 -18.45 -7.77
C ASP A 96 19.74 -19.93 -7.42
N GLU A 97 18.70 -20.63 -6.98
CA GLU A 97 18.77 -22.07 -6.73
C GLU A 97 18.99 -22.85 -8.03
N HIS A 98 18.34 -22.46 -9.14
CA HIS A 98 18.57 -23.07 -10.44
C HIS A 98 20.03 -22.90 -10.89
N ARG A 99 20.60 -21.69 -10.73
CA ARG A 99 22.01 -21.42 -11.03
C ARG A 99 22.96 -22.22 -10.15
N ARG A 100 22.62 -22.36 -8.88
CA ARG A 100 23.41 -23.15 -7.92
C ARG A 100 23.48 -24.64 -8.29
N ILE A 101 22.37 -25.20 -8.76
CA ILE A 101 22.27 -26.63 -9.12
C ILE A 101 22.89 -26.89 -10.48
N ASN A 102 22.59 -26.05 -11.49
CA ASN A 102 22.92 -26.30 -12.88
C ASN A 102 24.20 -25.55 -13.36
N GLY A 103 24.73 -24.63 -12.54
CA GLY A 103 25.87 -23.78 -12.91
C GLY A 103 25.56 -22.71 -13.96
N THR A 104 24.28 -22.59 -14.38
CA THR A 104 23.81 -21.68 -15.41
C THR A 104 22.35 -21.33 -15.18
N ASP A 105 21.88 -20.26 -15.77
CA ASP A 105 20.45 -19.90 -15.85
C ASP A 105 19.73 -20.51 -17.08
N LEU A 106 20.47 -21.19 -17.95
CA LEU A 106 19.88 -21.86 -19.11
C LEU A 106 18.82 -22.87 -18.70
N GLY A 107 17.62 -22.77 -19.29
CA GLY A 107 16.47 -23.62 -18.95
C GLY A 107 15.63 -23.12 -17.81
N PHE A 108 15.99 -22.01 -17.13
CA PHE A 108 15.07 -21.30 -16.26
C PHE A 108 14.13 -20.43 -17.08
N HIS A 109 12.83 -20.55 -16.82
CA HIS A 109 11.82 -19.75 -17.52
C HIS A 109 10.62 -19.46 -16.59
N LEU A 110 9.89 -18.40 -16.92
CA LEU A 110 8.65 -17.99 -16.30
C LEU A 110 7.49 -18.23 -17.24
N THR A 111 6.47 -18.96 -16.78
CA THR A 111 5.25 -19.19 -17.58
C THR A 111 4.41 -17.91 -17.70
N PRO A 112 3.49 -17.84 -18.69
CA PRO A 112 2.58 -16.70 -18.84
C PRO A 112 1.79 -16.36 -17.56
N GLU A 113 1.33 -17.38 -16.80
CA GLU A 113 0.60 -17.18 -15.56
C GLU A 113 1.49 -16.59 -14.45
N GLN A 114 2.76 -17.00 -14.41
CA GLN A 114 3.74 -16.45 -13.46
C GLN A 114 4.06 -14.99 -13.80
N CYS A 115 4.24 -14.68 -15.09
CA CYS A 115 4.43 -13.32 -15.56
C CYS A 115 3.22 -12.45 -15.29
N GLN A 116 2.00 -12.96 -15.47
CA GLN A 116 0.78 -12.24 -15.12
C GLN A 116 0.73 -11.92 -13.62
N SER A 117 1.00 -12.90 -12.76
CA SER A 117 1.01 -12.70 -11.31
C SER A 117 2.06 -11.67 -10.87
N LEU A 118 3.24 -11.66 -11.51
CA LEU A 118 4.28 -10.64 -11.28
C LEU A 118 3.82 -9.25 -11.74
N ARG A 119 3.11 -9.13 -12.87
CA ARG A 119 2.53 -7.86 -13.33
C ARG A 119 1.49 -7.31 -12.35
N GLU A 120 0.60 -8.17 -11.87
CA GLU A 120 -0.40 -7.79 -10.86
C GLU A 120 0.26 -7.29 -9.57
N GLU A 121 1.32 -7.97 -9.14
CA GLU A 121 2.11 -7.52 -8.00
C GLU A 121 2.79 -6.16 -8.28
N ALA A 122 3.36 -5.94 -9.46
CA ALA A 122 3.97 -4.66 -9.83
C ALA A 122 2.99 -3.49 -9.73
N VAL A 123 1.70 -3.71 -10.04
CA VAL A 123 0.64 -2.70 -9.89
C VAL A 123 0.39 -2.35 -8.43
N MET A 124 0.45 -3.31 -7.51
CA MET A 124 0.34 -3.00 -6.06
C MET A 124 1.46 -2.06 -5.61
N TYR A 125 2.70 -2.34 -6.02
CA TYR A 125 3.85 -1.47 -5.72
C TYR A 125 3.75 -0.12 -6.42
N TYR A 126 3.19 -0.05 -7.64
CA TYR A 126 2.87 1.21 -8.32
C TYR A 126 1.97 2.10 -7.46
N HIS A 127 0.85 1.59 -6.98
CA HIS A 127 -0.04 2.37 -6.11
C HIS A 127 0.66 2.84 -4.84
N ARG A 128 1.57 2.03 -4.28
CA ARG A 128 2.30 2.41 -3.09
C ARG A 128 3.35 3.48 -3.38
N TYR A 129 4.19 3.34 -4.39
CA TYR A 129 5.23 4.34 -4.60
C TYR A 129 4.69 5.70 -5.06
N ILE A 130 3.59 5.77 -5.82
CA ILE A 130 2.96 7.07 -6.13
C ILE A 130 2.36 7.71 -4.86
N SER A 131 1.77 6.92 -3.97
CA SER A 131 1.29 7.38 -2.67
C SER A 131 2.42 7.92 -1.79
N LEU A 132 3.52 7.17 -1.71
CA LEU A 132 4.72 7.56 -0.96
C LEU A 132 5.35 8.82 -1.54
N PHE A 133 5.32 9.00 -2.86
CA PHE A 133 5.85 10.19 -3.51
C PHE A 133 5.07 11.44 -3.10
N VAL A 134 3.73 11.39 -3.10
CA VAL A 134 2.86 12.49 -2.65
C VAL A 134 3.09 12.82 -1.18
N LEU A 135 3.34 11.81 -0.34
CA LEU A 135 3.64 11.99 1.08
C LEU A 135 5.10 12.36 1.37
N GLU A 136 5.92 12.54 0.32
CA GLU A 136 7.34 12.86 0.41
C GLU A 136 8.19 11.80 1.17
N GLU A 137 7.70 10.57 1.22
CA GLU A 137 8.38 9.39 1.79
C GLU A 137 9.31 8.77 0.73
N TYR A 138 10.25 9.55 0.23
CA TYR A 138 11.05 9.26 -0.98
C TYR A 138 11.89 7.98 -0.88
N SER A 139 12.35 7.60 0.32
CA SER A 139 13.08 6.34 0.50
C SER A 139 12.25 5.12 0.12
N GLY A 140 10.94 5.14 0.42
CA GLY A 140 10.02 4.11 0.01
C GLY A 140 9.78 4.10 -1.50
N VAL A 141 9.77 5.28 -2.14
CA VAL A 141 9.68 5.40 -3.60
C VAL A 141 10.88 4.75 -4.27
N VAL A 142 12.10 5.07 -3.80
CA VAL A 142 13.35 4.46 -4.33
C VAL A 142 13.31 2.95 -4.21
N ARG A 143 12.93 2.42 -3.04
CA ARG A 143 12.82 0.98 -2.79
C ARG A 143 11.85 0.32 -3.76
N ASP A 144 10.62 0.83 -3.87
CA ASP A 144 9.55 0.19 -4.64
C ASP A 144 9.77 0.31 -6.16
N THR A 145 10.32 1.43 -6.63
CA THR A 145 10.67 1.59 -8.05
C THR A 145 11.86 0.72 -8.45
N ALA A 146 12.89 0.62 -7.62
CA ALA A 146 14.02 -0.28 -7.85
C ALA A 146 13.57 -1.74 -7.87
N ARG A 147 12.65 -2.11 -6.98
CA ARG A 147 12.05 -3.44 -6.97
C ARG A 147 11.30 -3.72 -8.27
N ASN A 148 10.47 -2.79 -8.75
CA ASN A 148 9.76 -2.98 -10.02
C ASN A 148 10.70 -3.02 -11.23
N LEU A 149 11.81 -2.27 -11.23
CA LEU A 149 12.83 -2.40 -12.29
C LEU A 149 13.43 -3.81 -12.34
N ARG A 150 13.77 -4.41 -11.18
CA ARG A 150 14.25 -5.82 -11.12
C ARG A 150 13.19 -6.79 -11.66
N LEU A 151 11.90 -6.54 -11.39
CA LEU A 151 10.81 -7.36 -11.93
C LEU A 151 10.77 -7.29 -13.46
N LEU A 152 10.92 -6.09 -14.05
CA LEU A 152 11.00 -5.93 -15.48
C LEU A 152 12.19 -6.72 -16.05
N ASP A 153 13.36 -6.63 -15.43
CA ASP A 153 14.56 -7.36 -15.82
C ASP A 153 14.32 -8.88 -15.79
N LEU A 154 13.70 -9.39 -14.73
CA LEU A 154 13.39 -10.80 -14.57
C LEU A 154 12.43 -11.29 -15.69
N CYS A 155 11.33 -10.58 -15.93
CA CYS A 155 10.39 -10.94 -16.99
C CYS A 155 11.01 -10.83 -18.38
N SER A 156 11.75 -9.76 -18.65
CA SER A 156 12.41 -9.54 -19.94
C SER A 156 13.41 -10.65 -20.28
N GLN A 157 14.13 -11.16 -19.28
CA GLN A 157 15.14 -12.19 -19.49
C GLN A 157 14.57 -13.60 -19.54
N PHE A 158 13.56 -13.91 -18.71
CA PHE A 158 13.15 -15.28 -18.43
C PHE A 158 11.71 -15.63 -18.78
N ALA A 159 10.88 -14.70 -19.26
CA ALA A 159 9.53 -15.06 -19.71
C ALA A 159 9.60 -15.97 -20.94
N GLU A 160 8.75 -16.99 -20.99
CA GLU A 160 8.64 -17.90 -22.16
C GLU A 160 8.16 -17.14 -23.40
N GLU A 161 7.10 -16.35 -23.24
CA GLU A 161 6.44 -15.66 -24.33
C GLU A 161 7.06 -14.27 -24.58
N GLU A 162 7.25 -13.93 -25.86
CA GLU A 162 7.78 -12.63 -26.27
C GLU A 162 6.92 -11.46 -25.75
N HIS A 163 5.59 -11.62 -25.78
CA HIS A 163 4.67 -10.63 -25.25
C HIS A 163 4.98 -10.29 -23.78
N ASP A 164 5.22 -11.31 -22.95
CA ASP A 164 5.49 -11.13 -21.52
C ASP A 164 6.86 -10.50 -21.25
N ARG A 165 7.81 -10.67 -22.17
CA ARG A 165 9.12 -9.98 -22.11
C ARG A 165 8.98 -8.48 -22.36
N LEU A 166 8.06 -8.06 -23.22
CA LEU A 166 7.98 -6.70 -23.74
C LEU A 166 6.92 -5.84 -23.06
N VAL A 167 5.82 -6.44 -22.61
CA VAL A 167 4.64 -5.69 -22.14
C VAL A 167 4.93 -4.72 -21.00
N LEU A 168 5.89 -5.01 -20.13
CA LEU A 168 6.28 -4.14 -19.03
C LEU A 168 7.35 -3.11 -19.39
N GLU A 169 8.11 -3.31 -20.47
CA GLU A 169 9.22 -2.42 -20.87
C GLU A 169 8.74 -0.99 -21.16
N GLN A 170 7.51 -0.81 -21.63
CA GLN A 170 6.92 0.53 -21.82
C GLN A 170 6.88 1.38 -20.55
N TYR A 171 6.90 0.75 -19.36
CA TYR A 171 6.88 1.44 -18.06
C TYR A 171 8.27 1.74 -17.50
N ARG A 172 9.34 1.17 -18.09
CA ARG A 172 10.73 1.36 -17.62
C ARG A 172 11.13 2.84 -17.54
N PRO A 173 10.89 3.68 -18.56
CA PRO A 173 11.26 5.10 -18.48
C PRO A 173 10.55 5.82 -17.32
N TYR A 174 9.29 5.49 -17.08
CA TYR A 174 8.54 6.08 -15.97
C TYR A 174 9.10 5.65 -14.59
N LEU A 175 9.45 4.36 -14.44
CA LEU A 175 10.07 3.85 -13.22
C LEU A 175 11.42 4.51 -12.93
N ILE A 176 12.28 4.63 -13.96
CA ILE A 176 13.57 5.32 -13.85
C ILE A 176 13.36 6.78 -13.44
N MET A 177 12.48 7.49 -14.13
CA MET A 177 12.15 8.89 -13.80
C MET A 177 11.70 9.03 -12.33
N MET A 178 10.79 8.16 -11.85
CA MET A 178 10.31 8.22 -10.48
C MET A 178 11.38 7.91 -9.46
N ASN A 179 12.27 6.94 -9.74
CA ASN A 179 13.41 6.59 -8.91
C ASN A 179 14.39 7.77 -8.79
N VAL A 180 14.78 8.34 -9.93
CA VAL A 180 15.70 9.49 -10.02
C VAL A 180 15.12 10.70 -9.28
N ARG A 181 13.86 11.06 -9.52
CA ARG A 181 13.20 12.15 -8.81
C ARG A 181 13.22 11.95 -7.30
N ALA A 182 12.96 10.74 -6.83
CA ALA A 182 12.98 10.44 -5.40
C ALA A 182 14.39 10.54 -4.82
N ARG A 183 15.41 9.99 -5.50
CA ARG A 183 16.84 10.12 -5.10
C ARG A 183 17.30 11.57 -5.05
N ALA A 184 16.98 12.34 -6.09
CA ALA A 184 17.28 13.77 -6.14
C ALA A 184 16.60 14.56 -5.02
N SER A 185 15.32 14.24 -4.73
CA SER A 185 14.56 14.86 -3.62
C SER A 185 15.17 14.55 -2.26
N ILE A 186 15.62 13.32 -2.02
CA ILE A 186 16.35 12.93 -0.79
C ILE A 186 17.62 13.75 -0.65
N ALA A 187 18.45 13.80 -1.69
CA ALA A 187 19.70 14.54 -1.68
C ALA A 187 19.46 16.05 -1.47
N TYR A 188 18.47 16.61 -2.12
CA TYR A 188 18.08 18.02 -1.97
C TYR A 188 17.63 18.35 -0.54
N LYS A 189 16.75 17.54 0.06
CA LYS A 189 16.31 17.71 1.47
C LYS A 189 17.49 17.67 2.44
N ASN A 190 18.51 16.87 2.13
CA ASN A 190 19.75 16.75 2.91
C ASN A 190 20.79 17.84 2.56
N LYS A 191 20.43 18.83 1.73
CA LYS A 191 21.32 19.91 1.25
C LYS A 191 22.56 19.40 0.47
N GLN A 192 22.49 18.19 -0.08
CA GLN A 192 23.52 17.56 -0.90
C GLN A 192 23.28 17.87 -2.38
N TYR A 193 23.35 19.14 -2.76
CA TYR A 193 22.93 19.61 -4.09
C TYR A 193 23.74 18.98 -5.24
N ALA A 194 25.03 18.71 -5.04
CA ALA A 194 25.84 18.03 -6.06
C ALA A 194 25.30 16.62 -6.35
N LYS A 195 24.97 15.85 -5.30
CA LYS A 195 24.38 14.50 -5.46
C LYS A 195 22.95 14.56 -6.06
N ALA A 196 22.22 15.62 -5.79
CA ALA A 196 20.90 15.79 -6.43
C ALA A 196 21.03 15.99 -7.94
N LEU A 197 22.01 16.80 -8.39
CA LEU A 197 22.32 16.99 -9.80
C LEU A 197 22.84 15.72 -10.46
N GLU A 198 23.76 15.00 -9.80
CA GLU A 198 24.28 13.72 -10.26
C GLU A 198 23.15 12.70 -10.49
N ALA A 199 22.24 12.56 -9.51
CA ALA A 199 21.10 11.67 -9.65
C ALA A 199 20.20 12.00 -10.86
N ILE A 200 20.01 13.31 -11.18
CA ILE A 200 19.23 13.74 -12.35
C ILE A 200 19.98 13.46 -13.67
N GLN A 201 21.29 13.52 -13.67
CA GLN A 201 22.10 13.30 -14.87
C GLN A 201 22.27 11.80 -15.21
N GLU A 202 22.14 10.91 -14.22
CA GLU A 202 22.20 9.45 -14.39
C GLU A 202 20.93 8.85 -14.99
N GLY A 203 19.79 9.52 -14.95
CA GLY A 203 18.48 9.02 -15.40
C GLY A 203 18.00 9.70 -16.65
#